data_08d87b20c8efdd7b7071abcfca42cdb8
#
_entry.id   08d87b20c8efdd7b7071abcfca42cdb8
#
_cell.length_a   1.000
_cell.length_b   1.000
_cell.length_c   1.000
_cell.angle_alpha   90.00
_cell.angle_beta   90.00
_cell.angle_gamma   90.00
#
_symmetry.space_group_name_H-M   'P 1'
#
loop_
_entity.id
_entity.type
_entity.pdbx_description
1 polymer ?
#
loop_
_entity_poly.entity_id
_entity_poly.type
_entity_poly.pdbx_seq_one_letter_code
_entity_poly.pdbx_strand_id
1 'polypeptide(L)'
;MEDNRENGMPDLLDLQEFDEEALRRESEEVLQMRLMTAENAVFTRTAGGFLALEFGGKKYDRVGVYLTFPLTNPQEYISIREADEKAKEIGMVEKLSLLPADQQEMLREQIKLRYFMPVITKVMDVKDEYGYAYWNVVTTFGACRFTTQMSGDAVIHLSDSRLLVTDIDGNRYEIPDFYRLSVMERKKLDLFI
;
A
#
# COMPACT_ATOMS: atom_id res chain seq x y z
N MET A 1 -35.95 51.39 -41.76
CA MET A 1 -35.39 51.29 -40.39
C MET A 1 -35.23 49.82 -40.06
N GLU A 2 -34.13 49.26 -40.50
CA GLU A 2 -33.75 47.86 -40.28
C GLU A 2 -32.83 47.81 -39.09
N ASP A 3 -33.29 47.13 -38.04
CA ASP A 3 -32.54 46.91 -36.82
C ASP A 3 -31.82 45.55 -36.95
N ASN A 4 -30.55 45.60 -37.31
CA ASN A 4 -29.70 44.48 -37.55
C ASN A 4 -29.02 44.15 -36.21
N ARG A 5 -29.62 43.27 -35.39
CA ARG A 5 -29.00 42.70 -34.20
C ARG A 5 -28.17 41.51 -34.63
N GLU A 6 -26.92 41.74 -34.89
CA GLU A 6 -25.91 40.70 -34.94
C GLU A 6 -25.75 40.08 -33.54
N ASN A 7 -26.26 38.87 -33.42
CA ASN A 7 -26.14 38.02 -32.26
C ASN A 7 -24.74 37.39 -32.30
N GLY A 8 -23.75 38.03 -31.66
CA GLY A 8 -22.42 37.50 -31.52
C GLY A 8 -22.47 36.22 -30.68
N MET A 9 -22.42 35.08 -31.35
CA MET A 9 -22.05 33.83 -30.69
C MET A 9 -20.63 33.98 -30.09
N PRO A 10 -20.41 33.66 -28.81
CA PRO A 10 -19.07 33.60 -28.29
C PRO A 10 -18.31 32.49 -29.04
N ASP A 11 -17.16 32.87 -29.54
CA ASP A 11 -16.22 31.97 -30.22
C ASP A 11 -15.79 30.86 -29.27
N LEU A 12 -16.38 29.68 -29.45
CA LEU A 12 -16.10 28.47 -28.63
C LEU A 12 -14.75 27.81 -29.01
N LEU A 13 -13.90 28.52 -29.75
CA LEU A 13 -12.62 28.03 -30.24
C LEU A 13 -11.41 28.73 -29.59
N ASP A 14 -11.57 29.31 -28.41
CA ASP A 14 -10.41 29.54 -27.53
C ASP A 14 -10.05 28.24 -26.80
N LEU A 15 -9.86 27.19 -27.59
CA LEU A 15 -9.10 26.02 -27.18
C LEU A 15 -7.69 26.54 -26.95
N GLN A 16 -7.31 26.72 -25.67
CA GLN A 16 -5.95 26.92 -25.27
C GLN A 16 -5.10 26.02 -26.16
N GLU A 17 -4.17 26.59 -26.90
CA GLU A 17 -3.18 25.81 -27.66
C GLU A 17 -2.67 24.72 -26.74
N PHE A 18 -3.08 23.49 -27.06
CA PHE A 18 -2.74 22.33 -26.27
C PHE A 18 -1.23 22.18 -26.47
N ASP A 19 -0.44 22.57 -25.46
CA ASP A 19 0.99 22.48 -25.51
C ASP A 19 1.40 21.00 -25.41
N GLU A 20 1.37 20.34 -26.59
CA GLU A 20 1.75 18.93 -26.73
C GLU A 20 3.17 18.66 -26.19
N GLU A 21 4.06 19.65 -26.28
CA GLU A 21 5.42 19.52 -25.73
C GLU A 21 5.44 19.57 -24.21
N ALA A 22 4.60 20.41 -23.58
CA ALA A 22 4.51 20.44 -22.12
C ALA A 22 3.92 19.15 -21.58
N LEU A 23 2.86 18.62 -22.22
CA LEU A 23 2.24 17.34 -21.86
C LEU A 23 3.20 16.16 -22.05
N ARG A 24 3.98 16.19 -23.13
CA ARG A 24 4.98 15.16 -23.40
C ARG A 24 6.10 15.20 -22.36
N ARG A 25 6.59 16.39 -21.98
CA ARG A 25 7.56 16.55 -20.91
C ARG A 25 7.03 16.10 -19.56
N GLU A 26 5.80 16.46 -19.20
CA GLU A 26 5.15 15.97 -17.99
C GLU A 26 4.99 14.46 -18.00
N SER A 27 4.59 13.87 -19.13
CA SER A 27 4.44 12.42 -19.25
C SER A 27 5.79 11.70 -19.20
N GLU A 28 6.84 12.24 -19.81
CA GLU A 28 8.21 11.70 -19.74
C GLU A 28 8.78 11.82 -18.32
N GLU A 29 8.52 12.92 -17.59
CA GLU A 29 8.90 13.06 -16.17
C GLU A 29 8.17 12.06 -15.26
N VAL A 30 6.88 11.80 -15.53
CA VAL A 30 6.07 10.83 -14.77
C VAL A 30 6.52 9.39 -15.08
N LEU A 31 6.96 9.11 -16.31
CA LEU A 31 7.43 7.79 -16.74
C LEU A 31 8.88 7.50 -16.30
N GLN A 32 9.67 8.52 -15.96
CA GLN A 32 11.00 8.28 -15.41
C GLN A 32 10.91 7.83 -13.96
N MET A 33 11.21 6.55 -13.72
CA MET A 33 11.45 6.06 -12.37
C MET A 33 12.59 6.85 -11.74
N ARG A 34 12.27 7.70 -10.77
CA ARG A 34 13.27 8.47 -10.00
C ARG A 34 13.85 7.55 -8.92
N LEU A 35 14.88 6.79 -9.28
CA LEU A 35 15.52 5.86 -8.36
C LEU A 35 16.29 6.62 -7.27
N MET A 36 16.01 6.25 -6.03
CA MET A 36 16.68 6.73 -4.82
C MET A 36 17.79 5.77 -4.42
N THR A 37 18.98 6.31 -4.24
CA THR A 37 20.18 5.58 -3.82
C THR A 37 20.80 6.24 -2.59
N ALA A 38 21.77 5.58 -1.97
CA ALA A 38 22.52 6.15 -0.85
C ALA A 38 23.25 7.47 -1.20
N GLU A 39 23.48 7.76 -2.48
CA GLU A 39 24.20 8.94 -2.95
C GLU A 39 23.31 10.15 -3.18
N ASN A 40 22.03 9.93 -3.52
CA ASN A 40 21.13 11.00 -3.95
C ASN A 40 19.92 11.22 -3.03
N ALA A 41 19.68 10.34 -2.06
CA ALA A 41 18.56 10.42 -1.12
C ALA A 41 19.05 10.26 0.33
N VAL A 42 18.58 11.10 1.22
CA VAL A 42 18.87 11.04 2.65
C VAL A 42 17.59 11.05 3.43
N PHE A 43 17.31 9.94 4.12
CA PHE A 43 16.16 9.81 5.02
C PHE A 43 16.58 10.20 6.43
N THR A 44 15.76 11.00 7.11
CA THR A 44 15.99 11.46 8.49
C THR A 44 14.71 11.42 9.30
N ARG A 45 14.82 11.56 10.63
CA ARG A 45 13.66 11.77 11.50
C ARG A 45 13.56 13.22 11.91
N THR A 46 12.36 13.76 11.81
CA THR A 46 12.04 15.07 12.38
C THR A 46 11.92 14.99 13.90
N ALA A 47 11.94 16.14 14.58
CA ALA A 47 11.68 16.23 16.04
C ALA A 47 10.31 15.65 16.43
N GLY A 48 9.33 15.65 15.52
CA GLY A 48 8.01 15.04 15.71
C GLY A 48 7.96 13.53 15.40
N GLY A 49 9.11 12.89 15.10
CA GLY A 49 9.20 11.45 14.80
C GLY A 49 8.75 11.05 13.39
N PHE A 50 8.44 12.00 12.51
CA PHE A 50 8.07 11.71 11.13
C PHE A 50 9.31 11.40 10.29
N LEU A 51 9.12 10.55 9.28
CA LEU A 51 10.14 10.31 8.27
C LEU A 51 10.20 11.51 7.32
N ALA A 52 11.38 12.12 7.23
CA ALA A 52 11.71 13.19 6.31
C ALA A 52 12.67 12.69 5.24
N LEU A 53 12.72 13.39 4.11
CA LEU A 53 13.55 13.05 2.97
C LEU A 53 14.22 14.30 2.39
N GLU A 54 15.48 14.19 2.05
CA GLU A 54 16.17 15.10 1.16
C GLU A 54 16.52 14.36 -0.13
N PHE A 55 15.98 14.84 -1.27
CA PHE A 55 16.14 14.20 -2.58
C PHE A 55 16.05 15.22 -3.71
N GLY A 56 16.99 15.16 -4.66
CA GLY A 56 17.00 16.07 -5.81
C GLY A 56 17.08 17.55 -5.41
N GLY A 57 17.77 17.88 -4.31
CA GLY A 57 17.91 19.24 -3.78
C GLY A 57 16.65 19.79 -3.10
N LYS A 58 15.60 18.98 -2.96
CA LYS A 58 14.38 19.33 -2.21
C LYS A 58 14.34 18.63 -0.87
N LYS A 59 13.77 19.31 0.13
CA LYS A 59 13.49 18.75 1.45
C LYS A 59 12.00 18.53 1.62
N TYR A 60 11.68 17.35 2.12
CA TYR A 60 10.31 16.93 2.45
C TYR A 60 10.28 16.61 3.94
N ASP A 61 9.60 17.44 4.73
CA ASP A 61 9.53 17.29 6.20
C ASP A 61 8.75 16.05 6.62
N ARG A 62 7.91 15.52 5.73
CA ARG A 62 7.17 14.30 5.96
C ARG A 62 6.93 13.57 4.64
N VAL A 63 7.26 12.28 4.63
CA VAL A 63 6.99 11.39 3.49
C VAL A 63 6.29 10.11 3.94
N GLY A 64 5.57 9.52 3.00
CA GLY A 64 4.92 8.22 3.16
C GLY A 64 5.70 7.12 2.43
N VAL A 65 5.76 5.93 3.03
CA VAL A 65 6.43 4.76 2.48
C VAL A 65 5.37 3.76 2.02
N TYR A 66 5.44 3.34 0.75
CA TYR A 66 4.49 2.44 0.13
C TYR A 66 5.21 1.29 -0.58
N LEU A 67 4.75 0.08 -0.38
CA LEU A 67 5.28 -1.11 -1.07
C LEU A 67 4.53 -1.29 -2.39
N THR A 68 5.27 -1.44 -3.48
CA THR A 68 4.69 -1.80 -4.78
C THR A 68 4.21 -3.25 -4.78
N PHE A 69 4.97 -4.13 -4.12
CA PHE A 69 4.68 -5.56 -4.02
C PHE A 69 4.62 -6.03 -2.57
N PRO A 70 3.60 -5.62 -1.78
CA PRO A 70 3.58 -5.86 -0.33
C PRO A 70 3.52 -7.35 0.05
N LEU A 71 2.95 -8.20 -0.80
CA LEU A 71 2.74 -9.63 -0.51
C LEU A 71 3.81 -10.55 -1.09
N THR A 72 4.46 -10.14 -2.19
CA THR A 72 5.42 -10.99 -2.92
C THR A 72 6.86 -10.56 -2.71
N ASN A 73 7.13 -9.26 -2.68
CA ASN A 73 8.49 -8.71 -2.60
C ASN A 73 8.56 -7.41 -1.80
N PRO A 74 8.38 -7.47 -0.46
CA PRO A 74 8.24 -6.28 0.39
C PRO A 74 9.54 -5.48 0.59
N GLN A 75 10.69 -5.95 0.09
CA GLN A 75 11.97 -5.27 0.24
C GLN A 75 12.47 -4.59 -1.03
N GLU A 76 11.72 -4.70 -2.11
CA GLU A 76 12.07 -4.12 -3.41
C GLU A 76 10.95 -3.21 -3.92
N TYR A 77 11.35 -2.22 -4.72
CA TYR A 77 10.45 -1.26 -5.37
C TYR A 77 9.56 -0.52 -4.37
N ILE A 78 10.21 0.16 -3.41
CA ILE A 78 9.53 0.91 -2.36
C ILE A 78 9.27 2.33 -2.85
N SER A 79 8.00 2.69 -3.04
CA SER A 79 7.57 4.01 -3.47
C SER A 79 7.57 4.98 -2.30
N ILE A 80 8.24 6.10 -2.45
CA ILE A 80 8.25 7.20 -1.48
C ILE A 80 7.37 8.31 -2.03
N ARG A 81 6.38 8.72 -1.22
CA ARG A 81 5.35 9.67 -1.64
C ARG A 81 5.22 10.83 -0.70
N GLU A 82 4.70 11.94 -1.20
CA GLU A 82 4.32 13.08 -0.37
C GLU A 82 3.26 12.64 0.65
N ALA A 83 3.33 13.21 1.86
CA ALA A 83 2.39 12.86 2.94
C ALA A 83 1.14 13.76 2.93
N ASP A 84 0.69 14.16 1.75
CA ASP A 84 -0.54 14.90 1.50
C ASP A 84 -1.64 13.99 0.97
N GLU A 85 -2.83 14.55 0.72
CA GLU A 85 -3.97 13.80 0.18
C GLU A 85 -3.72 13.23 -1.21
N LYS A 86 -2.88 13.89 -2.02
CA LYS A 86 -2.56 13.46 -3.38
C LYS A 86 -1.56 12.32 -3.42
N ALA A 87 -0.76 12.17 -2.36
CA ALA A 87 0.28 11.15 -2.21
C ALA A 87 1.14 10.97 -3.48
N LYS A 88 1.55 12.12 -4.10
CA LYS A 88 2.34 12.11 -5.32
C LYS A 88 3.67 11.40 -5.08
N GLU A 89 4.07 10.52 -5.99
CA GLU A 89 5.34 9.83 -5.90
C GLU A 89 6.51 10.82 -6.07
N ILE A 90 7.42 10.79 -5.11
CA ILE A 90 8.67 11.57 -5.14
C ILE A 90 9.75 10.78 -5.85
N GLY A 91 9.83 9.47 -5.58
CA GLY A 91 10.76 8.54 -6.16
C GLY A 91 10.63 7.15 -5.57
N MET A 92 11.53 6.25 -5.96
CA MET A 92 11.46 4.83 -5.64
C MET A 92 12.81 4.31 -5.15
N VAL A 93 12.81 3.55 -4.08
CA VAL A 93 13.95 2.76 -3.63
C VAL A 93 13.86 1.38 -4.26
N GLU A 94 14.82 1.03 -5.14
CA GLU A 94 14.81 -0.26 -5.83
C GLU A 94 14.91 -1.43 -4.85
N LYS A 95 15.89 -1.38 -3.96
CA LYS A 95 16.11 -2.39 -2.92
C LYS A 95 16.47 -1.72 -1.60
N LEU A 96 15.81 -2.11 -0.55
CA LEU A 96 16.07 -1.58 0.78
C LEU A 96 17.54 -1.77 1.21
N SER A 97 18.14 -2.89 0.82
CA SER A 97 19.53 -3.24 1.13
C SER A 97 20.58 -2.32 0.51
N LEU A 98 20.22 -1.50 -0.48
CA LEU A 98 21.13 -0.54 -1.13
C LEU A 98 21.28 0.77 -0.33
N LEU A 99 20.43 0.99 0.68
CA LEU A 99 20.51 2.16 1.54
C LEU A 99 21.43 1.89 2.76
N PRO A 100 21.94 2.94 3.43
CA PRO A 100 22.62 2.83 4.72
C PRO A 100 21.75 2.14 5.79
N ALA A 101 22.36 1.43 6.73
CA ALA A 101 21.64 0.59 7.70
C ALA A 101 20.63 1.36 8.57
N ASP A 102 20.97 2.58 8.98
CA ASP A 102 20.12 3.49 9.74
C ASP A 102 18.87 3.91 8.95
N GLN A 103 19.05 4.20 7.66
CA GLN A 103 17.95 4.56 6.76
C GLN A 103 17.06 3.34 6.43
N GLN A 104 17.66 2.16 6.26
CA GLN A 104 16.89 0.92 6.13
C GLN A 104 15.97 0.70 7.32
N GLU A 105 16.46 0.92 8.55
CA GLU A 105 15.66 0.74 9.76
C GLU A 105 14.49 1.72 9.83
N MET A 106 14.73 3.00 9.52
CA MET A 106 13.65 4.00 9.46
C MET A 106 12.56 3.63 8.47
N LEU A 107 12.93 3.14 7.28
CA LEU A 107 11.97 2.68 6.28
C LEU A 107 11.24 1.42 6.71
N ARG A 108 11.93 0.42 7.31
CA ARG A 108 11.31 -0.79 7.85
C ARG A 108 10.26 -0.49 8.92
N GLU A 109 10.52 0.46 9.80
CA GLU A 109 9.55 0.89 10.80
C GLU A 109 8.29 1.47 10.15
N GLN A 110 8.43 2.34 9.14
CA GLN A 110 7.27 2.90 8.43
C GLN A 110 6.49 1.82 7.67
N ILE A 111 7.19 0.88 7.03
CA ILE A 111 6.59 -0.29 6.37
C ILE A 111 5.81 -1.11 7.40
N LYS A 112 6.42 -1.42 8.54
CA LYS A 112 5.79 -2.21 9.61
C LYS A 112 4.52 -1.53 10.14
N LEU A 113 4.53 -0.21 10.33
CA LEU A 113 3.38 0.54 10.80
C LEU A 113 2.24 0.54 9.76
N ARG A 114 2.56 0.65 8.47
CA ARG A 114 1.56 0.71 7.40
C ARG A 114 1.00 -0.65 7.01
N TYR A 115 1.86 -1.66 6.97
CA TYR A 115 1.54 -3.02 6.51
C TYR A 115 1.52 -4.02 7.67
N PHE A 116 1.04 -3.55 8.83
CA PHE A 116 0.88 -4.42 9.98
C PHE A 116 -0.05 -5.58 9.64
N MET A 117 0.51 -6.79 9.66
CA MET A 117 -0.22 -8.01 9.34
C MET A 117 0.20 -9.13 10.30
N PRO A 118 -0.60 -9.36 11.35
CA PRO A 118 -0.35 -10.45 12.29
C PRO A 118 -0.36 -11.82 11.59
N VAL A 119 0.57 -12.67 11.96
CA VAL A 119 0.59 -14.06 11.50
C VAL A 119 -0.23 -14.92 12.45
N ILE A 120 -1.20 -15.65 11.92
CA ILE A 120 -1.96 -16.66 12.65
C ILE A 120 -1.07 -17.89 12.82
N THR A 121 -0.72 -18.19 14.05
CA THR A 121 0.10 -19.34 14.41
C THR A 121 -0.72 -20.53 14.87
N LYS A 122 -1.98 -20.31 15.29
CA LYS A 122 -2.90 -21.34 15.76
C LYS A 122 -4.35 -20.93 15.55
N VAL A 123 -5.19 -21.86 15.11
CA VAL A 123 -6.65 -21.68 14.98
C VAL A 123 -7.34 -22.44 16.10
N MET A 124 -7.79 -21.69 17.11
CA MET A 124 -8.47 -22.26 18.28
C MET A 124 -9.90 -22.68 17.95
N ASP A 125 -10.64 -21.80 17.26
CA ASP A 125 -12.03 -22.05 16.84
C ASP A 125 -12.41 -21.15 15.68
N VAL A 126 -13.34 -21.62 14.83
CA VAL A 126 -14.04 -20.81 13.81
C VAL A 126 -15.49 -21.27 13.80
N LYS A 127 -16.42 -20.34 14.04
CA LYS A 127 -17.85 -20.60 14.05
C LYS A 127 -18.53 -19.83 12.94
N ASP A 128 -19.31 -20.53 12.15
CA ASP A 128 -20.19 -19.93 11.14
C ASP A 128 -21.56 -19.67 11.78
N GLU A 129 -21.99 -18.41 11.79
CA GLU A 129 -23.32 -18.01 12.23
C GLU A 129 -23.80 -16.83 11.39
N TYR A 130 -25.01 -16.96 10.80
CA TYR A 130 -25.72 -15.88 10.09
C TYR A 130 -24.93 -15.20 8.96
N GLY A 131 -24.08 -15.95 8.24
CA GLY A 131 -23.29 -15.43 7.13
C GLY A 131 -22.01 -14.74 7.57
N TYR A 132 -21.61 -14.90 8.82
CA TYR A 132 -20.34 -14.44 9.38
C TYR A 132 -19.57 -15.60 9.99
N ALA A 133 -18.26 -15.55 9.94
CA ALA A 133 -17.40 -16.47 10.65
C ALA A 133 -16.69 -15.76 11.81
N TYR A 134 -16.84 -16.32 12.99
CA TYR A 134 -16.23 -15.82 14.23
C TYR A 134 -14.94 -16.60 14.51
N TRP A 135 -13.82 -15.92 14.36
CA TRP A 135 -12.49 -16.49 14.53
C TRP A 135 -11.98 -16.30 15.94
N ASN A 136 -11.43 -17.37 16.51
CA ASN A 136 -10.63 -17.34 17.74
C ASN A 136 -9.26 -17.96 17.42
N VAL A 137 -8.22 -17.15 17.41
CA VAL A 137 -6.88 -17.53 16.93
C VAL A 137 -5.79 -17.08 17.88
N VAL A 138 -4.60 -17.64 17.72
CA VAL A 138 -3.36 -17.10 18.28
C VAL A 138 -2.53 -16.57 17.15
N THR A 139 -2.09 -15.33 17.29
CA THR A 139 -1.23 -14.63 16.34
C THR A 139 0.17 -14.42 16.92
N THR A 140 1.10 -13.92 16.12
CA THR A 140 2.42 -13.47 16.57
C THR A 140 2.37 -12.37 17.64
N PHE A 141 1.20 -11.74 17.82
CA PHE A 141 0.96 -10.68 18.81
C PHE A 141 0.04 -11.12 19.95
N GLY A 142 -0.23 -12.43 20.07
CA GLY A 142 -1.08 -13.01 21.12
C GLY A 142 -2.43 -13.49 20.63
N ALA A 143 -3.30 -13.83 21.58
CA ALA A 143 -4.66 -14.28 21.29
C ALA A 143 -5.49 -13.15 20.67
N CYS A 144 -6.23 -13.48 19.62
CA CYS A 144 -7.04 -12.54 18.87
C CYS A 144 -8.39 -13.15 18.52
N ARG A 145 -9.45 -12.32 18.52
CA ARG A 145 -10.78 -12.67 18.03
C ARG A 145 -11.21 -11.63 17.02
N PHE A 146 -11.69 -12.07 15.89
CA PHE A 146 -12.21 -11.21 14.84
C PHE A 146 -13.33 -11.92 14.07
N THR A 147 -14.02 -11.17 13.24
CA THR A 147 -15.15 -11.65 12.44
C THR A 147 -14.85 -11.41 10.97
N THR A 148 -15.14 -12.41 10.13
CA THR A 148 -15.12 -12.24 8.67
C THR A 148 -16.52 -12.43 8.11
N GLN A 149 -16.78 -11.87 6.94
CA GLN A 149 -17.94 -12.27 6.16
C GLN A 149 -17.71 -13.68 5.56
N MET A 150 -18.78 -14.45 5.38
CA MET A 150 -18.75 -15.72 4.63
C MET A 150 -18.80 -15.46 3.11
N SER A 151 -18.00 -14.48 2.64
CA SER A 151 -17.82 -14.16 1.22
C SER A 151 -16.52 -14.74 0.71
N GLY A 152 -16.44 -15.01 -0.61
CA GLY A 152 -15.25 -15.59 -1.24
C GLY A 152 -13.96 -14.74 -1.13
N ASP A 153 -14.08 -13.50 -0.69
CA ASP A 153 -12.94 -12.56 -0.58
C ASP A 153 -12.39 -12.46 0.84
N ALA A 154 -13.06 -13.05 1.85
CA ALA A 154 -12.63 -12.99 3.24
C ALA A 154 -11.36 -13.81 3.50
N VAL A 155 -11.19 -14.91 2.76
CA VAL A 155 -9.99 -15.74 2.79
C VAL A 155 -9.49 -15.93 1.36
N ILE A 156 -8.29 -15.43 1.09
CA ILE A 156 -7.69 -15.44 -0.25
C ILE A 156 -6.45 -16.34 -0.22
N HIS A 157 -6.34 -17.21 -1.20
CA HIS A 157 -5.13 -18.00 -1.45
C HIS A 157 -4.07 -17.13 -2.13
N LEU A 158 -2.97 -16.82 -1.42
CA LEU A 158 -1.81 -16.14 -2.01
C LEU A 158 -0.88 -17.11 -2.75
N SER A 159 -0.91 -18.39 -2.33
CA SER A 159 -0.27 -19.54 -2.97
C SER A 159 -0.98 -20.81 -2.53
N ASP A 160 -0.51 -21.99 -2.97
CA ASP A 160 -1.06 -23.31 -2.58
C ASP A 160 -1.11 -23.53 -1.06
N SER A 161 -0.24 -22.87 -0.30
CA SER A 161 -0.14 -23.03 1.16
C SER A 161 -0.40 -21.76 1.96
N ARG A 162 -0.37 -20.59 1.32
CA ARG A 162 -0.41 -19.28 1.99
C ARG A 162 -1.77 -18.63 1.86
N LEU A 163 -2.37 -18.27 2.99
CA LEU A 163 -3.68 -17.66 3.06
C LEU A 163 -3.61 -16.23 3.64
N LEU A 164 -4.42 -15.35 3.10
CA LEU A 164 -4.70 -14.03 3.63
C LEU A 164 -6.15 -13.99 4.11
N VAL A 165 -6.35 -13.63 5.37
CA VAL A 165 -7.67 -13.47 5.98
C VAL A 165 -7.94 -11.99 6.21
N THR A 166 -9.08 -11.48 5.76
CA THR A 166 -9.49 -10.09 5.95
C THR A 166 -10.76 -10.05 6.81
N ASP A 167 -10.72 -9.32 7.92
CA ASP A 167 -11.89 -9.16 8.80
C ASP A 167 -12.86 -8.08 8.30
N ILE A 168 -13.99 -7.94 8.97
CA ILE A 168 -15.03 -6.95 8.61
C ILE A 168 -14.58 -5.50 8.78
N ASP A 169 -13.54 -5.25 9.58
CA ASP A 169 -12.95 -3.94 9.83
C ASP A 169 -11.79 -3.63 8.84
N GLY A 170 -11.47 -4.57 7.95
CA GLY A 170 -10.40 -4.45 6.97
C GLY A 170 -9.01 -4.80 7.49
N ASN A 171 -8.88 -5.32 8.72
CA ASN A 171 -7.62 -5.84 9.22
C ASN A 171 -7.25 -7.13 8.50
N ARG A 172 -5.95 -7.31 8.27
CA ARG A 172 -5.44 -8.47 7.53
C ARG A 172 -4.59 -9.35 8.44
N TYR A 173 -4.78 -10.65 8.28
CA TYR A 173 -4.04 -11.69 8.98
C TYR A 173 -3.49 -12.69 7.98
N GLU A 174 -2.31 -13.22 8.24
CA GLU A 174 -1.65 -14.18 7.36
C GLU A 174 -1.56 -15.55 8.00
N ILE A 175 -1.86 -16.60 7.22
CA ILE A 175 -1.45 -17.97 7.49
C ILE A 175 -0.36 -18.31 6.48
N PRO A 176 0.92 -18.27 6.85
CA PRO A 176 2.04 -18.42 5.89
C PRO A 176 2.14 -19.83 5.31
N ASP A 177 1.69 -20.83 6.06
CA ASP A 177 1.67 -22.22 5.61
C ASP A 177 0.50 -22.96 6.26
N PHE A 178 -0.57 -23.11 5.50
CA PHE A 178 -1.78 -23.85 5.90
C PHE A 178 -1.50 -25.29 6.30
N TYR A 179 -0.53 -25.92 5.63
CA TYR A 179 -0.19 -27.33 5.92
C TYR A 179 0.55 -27.52 7.23
N ARG A 180 1.12 -26.47 7.83
CA ARG A 180 1.69 -26.49 9.18
C ARG A 180 0.65 -26.47 10.30
N LEU A 181 -0.58 -26.08 9.99
CA LEU A 181 -1.68 -26.22 10.94
C LEU A 181 -2.00 -27.70 11.16
N SER A 182 -2.41 -28.05 12.37
CA SER A 182 -2.85 -29.40 12.69
C SER A 182 -4.09 -29.77 11.85
N VAL A 183 -4.36 -31.07 11.71
CA VAL A 183 -5.55 -31.58 10.98
C VAL A 183 -6.85 -31.00 11.56
N MET A 184 -6.92 -30.86 12.91
CA MET A 184 -8.10 -30.30 13.57
C MET A 184 -8.28 -28.80 13.29
N GLU A 185 -7.19 -28.05 13.16
CA GLU A 185 -7.22 -26.62 12.80
C GLU A 185 -7.65 -26.44 11.34
N ARG A 186 -7.08 -27.24 10.44
CA ARG A 186 -7.45 -27.20 9.01
C ARG A 186 -8.91 -27.50 8.77
N LYS A 187 -9.47 -28.50 9.47
CA LYS A 187 -10.91 -28.81 9.39
C LYS A 187 -11.81 -27.64 9.76
N LYS A 188 -11.37 -26.71 10.61
CA LYS A 188 -12.14 -25.51 10.94
C LYS A 188 -12.14 -24.48 9.80
N LEU A 189 -11.21 -24.64 8.86
CA LEU A 189 -11.07 -23.76 7.71
C LEU A 189 -11.69 -24.34 6.43
N ASP A 190 -12.24 -25.58 6.48
CA ASP A 190 -12.86 -26.26 5.32
C ASP A 190 -13.98 -25.44 4.66
N LEU A 191 -14.56 -24.46 5.39
CA LEU A 191 -15.59 -23.55 4.85
C LEU A 191 -15.04 -22.49 3.90
N PHE A 192 -13.70 -22.29 3.88
CA PHE A 192 -13.04 -21.21 3.15
C PHE A 192 -12.06 -21.71 2.07
N ILE A 193 -11.87 -23.03 1.96
CA ILE A 193 -10.81 -23.64 1.14
C ILE A 193 -11.40 -24.57 0.10
#